data_ed0dd1a113c19679d23e256af8b87054
#
_entry.id   ed0dd1a113c19679d23e256af8b87054
#
_cell.length_a   1.000
_cell.length_b   1.000
_cell.length_c   1.000
_cell.angle_alpha   90.00
_cell.angle_beta   90.00
_cell.angle_gamma   90.00
#
_symmetry.space_group_name_H-M   'P 1'
#
loop_
_entity.id
_entity.type
_entity.pdbx_description
1 polymer ?
#
loop_
_entity_poly.entity_id
_entity_poly.type
_entity_poly.pdbx_seq_one_letter_code
_entity_poly.pdbx_strand_id
1 'polypeptide(L)'
;MLNIANFRAQIESTLKPMGLYSPEAEELLCATCAQESLLGTYRVQVNGPACGIFQMEPEDYNDIWTNYLKYNVQLSVQVSALAAGNVGAQQLIDNDPLAVAMCRIHYLRAPEPLPAATDLAGLWQLYKLRYNTPQGAAKQQDFYGHYHSLVQGPAR
;
A
#
# COMPACT_ATOMS: atom_id res chain seq x y z
N MET A 1 14.27 -6.89 -3.15
CA MET A 1 13.70 -6.52 -1.84
C MET A 1 14.11 -5.09 -1.52
N LEU A 2 13.16 -4.25 -1.10
CA LEU A 2 13.42 -2.87 -0.70
C LEU A 2 14.16 -2.82 0.63
N ASN A 3 15.00 -1.80 0.81
CA ASN A 3 15.54 -1.46 2.13
C ASN A 3 14.45 -0.74 2.92
N ILE A 4 14.12 -1.20 4.12
CA ILE A 4 13.00 -0.67 4.91
C ILE A 4 13.16 0.82 5.28
N ALA A 5 14.36 1.28 5.62
CA ALA A 5 14.59 2.69 5.95
C ALA A 5 14.38 3.60 4.72
N ASN A 6 14.87 3.18 3.55
CA ASN A 6 14.66 3.90 2.30
C ASN A 6 13.19 3.89 1.89
N PHE A 7 12.50 2.77 2.13
CA PHE A 7 11.08 2.67 1.81
C PHE A 7 10.22 3.57 2.70
N ARG A 8 10.50 3.65 4.00
CA ARG A 8 9.86 4.61 4.91
C ARG A 8 10.05 6.05 4.44
N ALA A 9 11.28 6.42 4.07
CA ALA A 9 11.59 7.74 3.52
C ALA A 9 10.82 8.03 2.23
N GLN A 10 10.64 7.03 1.36
CA GLN A 10 9.86 7.15 0.13
C GLN A 10 8.36 7.34 0.43
N ILE A 11 7.80 6.59 1.38
CA ILE A 11 6.40 6.77 1.83
C ILE A 11 6.20 8.21 2.33
N GLU A 12 7.08 8.67 3.21
CA GLU A 12 7.01 10.02 3.76
C GLU A 12 7.07 11.10 2.67
N SER A 13 8.08 11.02 1.78
CA SER A 13 8.27 12.01 0.72
C SER A 13 7.14 12.01 -0.31
N THR A 14 6.49 10.86 -0.54
CA THR A 14 5.34 10.75 -1.44
C THR A 14 4.07 11.31 -0.82
N LEU A 15 3.79 10.97 0.44
CA LEU A 15 2.50 11.26 1.07
C LEU A 15 2.42 12.63 1.74
N LYS A 16 3.53 13.21 2.20
CA LYS A 16 3.53 14.55 2.82
C LYS A 16 2.97 15.64 1.91
N PRO A 17 3.40 15.77 0.64
CA PRO A 17 2.84 16.78 -0.26
C PRO A 17 1.34 16.61 -0.53
N MET A 18 0.84 15.38 -0.37
CA MET A 18 -0.57 15.04 -0.56
C MET A 18 -1.41 15.26 0.71
N GLY A 19 -0.79 15.59 1.85
CA GLY A 19 -1.47 15.68 3.14
C GLY A 19 -1.97 14.33 3.67
N LEU A 20 -1.38 13.22 3.22
CA LEU A 20 -1.81 11.86 3.54
C LEU A 20 -0.83 11.07 4.40
N TYR A 21 0.28 11.69 4.79
CA TYR A 21 1.27 11.07 5.66
C TYR A 21 0.86 11.12 7.12
N SER A 22 1.09 10.03 7.83
CA SER A 22 1.18 9.94 9.28
C SER A 22 2.04 8.72 9.63
N PRO A 23 2.59 8.62 10.87
CA PRO A 23 3.29 7.42 11.31
C PRO A 23 2.42 6.15 11.20
N GLU A 24 1.13 6.27 11.48
CA GLU A 24 0.15 5.19 11.36
C GLU A 24 -0.02 4.74 9.90
N ALA A 25 -0.11 5.70 8.98
CA ALA A 25 -0.19 5.39 7.54
C ALA A 25 1.09 4.72 7.04
N GLU A 26 2.27 5.23 7.43
CA GLU A 26 3.56 4.65 7.07
C GLU A 26 3.65 3.19 7.54
N GLU A 27 3.31 2.93 8.81
CA GLU A 27 3.40 1.59 9.37
C GLU A 27 2.45 0.60 8.68
N LEU A 28 1.21 1.02 8.41
CA LEU A 28 0.25 0.22 7.67
C LEU A 28 0.74 -0.13 6.27
N LEU A 29 1.33 0.84 5.56
CA LEU A 29 1.86 0.59 4.22
C LEU A 29 3.08 -0.33 4.26
N CYS A 30 3.98 -0.17 5.22
CA CYS A 30 5.11 -1.08 5.40
C CYS A 30 4.63 -2.52 5.65
N ALA A 31 3.67 -2.71 6.55
CA ALA A 31 3.10 -4.01 6.86
C ALA A 31 2.39 -4.64 5.64
N THR A 32 1.61 -3.84 4.90
CA THR A 32 0.93 -4.29 3.67
C THR A 32 1.96 -4.73 2.62
N CYS A 33 2.99 -3.92 2.36
CA CYS A 33 4.04 -4.25 1.39
C CYS A 33 4.81 -5.52 1.79
N ALA A 34 5.09 -5.69 3.08
CA ALA A 34 5.74 -6.90 3.59
C ALA A 34 4.89 -8.14 3.32
N GLN A 35 3.58 -8.05 3.56
CA GLN A 35 2.65 -9.16 3.33
C GLN A 35 2.45 -9.46 1.84
N GLU A 36 2.28 -8.45 1.01
CA GLU A 36 1.89 -8.62 -0.39
C GLU A 36 3.04 -9.05 -1.31
N SER A 37 4.24 -8.50 -1.08
CA SER A 37 5.36 -8.70 -2.01
C SER A 37 6.69 -9.02 -1.34
N LEU A 38 6.73 -9.31 -0.05
CA LEU A 38 7.95 -9.42 0.75
C LEU A 38 8.86 -8.19 0.51
N LEU A 39 8.32 -7.00 0.79
CA LEU A 39 8.96 -5.70 0.53
C LEU A 39 9.49 -5.58 -0.91
N GLY A 40 8.62 -5.81 -1.88
CA GLY A 40 8.95 -5.62 -3.30
C GLY A 40 9.88 -6.66 -3.90
N THR A 41 10.04 -7.83 -3.25
CA THR A 41 10.72 -8.98 -3.85
C THR A 41 9.95 -9.51 -5.04
N TYR A 42 8.63 -9.52 -4.95
CA TYR A 42 7.72 -9.90 -6.04
C TYR A 42 6.93 -8.67 -6.49
N ARG A 43 7.01 -8.34 -7.77
CA ARG A 43 6.34 -7.16 -8.35
C ARG A 43 5.24 -7.51 -9.34
N VAL A 44 5.20 -8.76 -9.77
CA VAL A 44 4.20 -9.31 -10.68
C VAL A 44 3.67 -10.59 -10.06
N GLN A 45 2.36 -10.71 -9.96
CA GLN A 45 1.72 -11.92 -9.46
C GLN A 45 1.92 -13.08 -10.45
N VAL A 46 2.37 -14.23 -9.95
CA VAL A 46 2.45 -15.45 -10.75
C VAL A 46 1.03 -15.96 -11.01
N ASN A 47 0.67 -16.07 -12.29
CA ASN A 47 -0.66 -16.51 -12.74
C ASN A 47 -1.84 -15.65 -12.23
N GLY A 48 -1.59 -14.36 -12.02
CA GLY A 48 -2.62 -13.42 -11.57
C GLY A 48 -2.37 -11.99 -12.06
N PRO A 49 -3.36 -11.10 -11.93
CA PRO A 49 -3.31 -9.74 -12.47
C PRO A 49 -2.65 -8.72 -11.55
N ALA A 50 -2.38 -9.02 -10.28
CA ALA A 50 -1.91 -8.06 -9.29
C ALA A 50 -0.51 -7.51 -9.62
N CYS A 51 -0.31 -6.22 -9.37
CA CYS A 51 0.86 -5.47 -9.81
C CYS A 51 1.54 -4.70 -8.69
N GLY A 52 2.88 -4.66 -8.75
CA GLY A 52 3.71 -3.79 -7.94
C GLY A 52 3.91 -4.26 -6.50
N ILE A 53 4.54 -3.39 -5.72
CA ILE A 53 4.96 -3.73 -4.35
C ILE A 53 3.81 -3.98 -3.37
N PHE A 54 2.60 -3.52 -3.70
CA PHE A 54 1.38 -3.77 -2.91
C PHE A 54 0.44 -4.78 -3.56
N GLN A 55 0.81 -5.40 -4.66
CA GLN A 55 0.01 -6.39 -5.39
C GLN A 55 -1.44 -5.94 -5.59
N MET A 56 -1.62 -4.68 -6.03
CA MET A 56 -2.94 -4.14 -6.34
C MET A 56 -3.45 -4.71 -7.67
N GLU A 57 -4.69 -5.16 -7.68
CA GLU A 57 -5.33 -5.61 -8.90
C GLU A 57 -5.72 -4.45 -9.81
N PRO A 58 -5.68 -4.62 -11.15
CA PRO A 58 -6.11 -3.58 -12.08
C PRO A 58 -7.54 -3.09 -11.87
N GLU A 59 -8.44 -3.95 -11.41
CA GLU A 59 -9.83 -3.58 -11.10
C GLU A 59 -9.89 -2.59 -9.94
N ASP A 60 -9.13 -2.82 -8.87
CA ASP A 60 -9.05 -1.91 -7.71
C ASP A 60 -8.44 -0.56 -8.10
N TYR A 61 -7.37 -0.60 -8.89
CA TYR A 61 -6.74 0.61 -9.43
C TYR A 61 -7.72 1.44 -10.24
N ASN A 62 -8.45 0.81 -11.17
CA ASN A 62 -9.43 1.48 -12.01
C ASN A 62 -10.62 1.99 -11.20
N ASP A 63 -11.08 1.24 -10.20
CA ASP A 63 -12.16 1.65 -9.30
C ASP A 63 -11.79 2.90 -8.50
N ILE A 64 -10.56 3.01 -7.99
CA ILE A 64 -10.07 4.21 -7.31
C ILE A 64 -10.14 5.42 -8.24
N TRP A 65 -9.72 5.30 -9.50
CA TRP A 65 -9.81 6.38 -10.48
C TRP A 65 -11.26 6.77 -10.80
N THR A 66 -12.09 5.79 -11.08
CA THR A 66 -13.46 5.99 -11.59
C THR A 66 -14.40 6.49 -10.50
N ASN A 67 -14.29 5.94 -9.29
CA ASN A 67 -15.27 6.13 -8.22
C ASN A 67 -14.77 6.98 -7.05
N TYR A 68 -13.52 7.42 -7.07
CA TYR A 68 -12.95 8.25 -6.01
C TYR A 68 -12.15 9.45 -6.55
N LEU A 69 -11.06 9.22 -7.26
CA LEU A 69 -10.18 10.31 -7.75
C LEU A 69 -10.90 11.26 -8.72
N LYS A 70 -11.81 10.74 -9.53
CA LYS A 70 -12.65 11.55 -10.41
C LYS A 70 -13.39 12.68 -9.68
N TYR A 71 -13.73 12.44 -8.42
CA TYR A 71 -14.49 13.39 -7.59
C TYR A 71 -13.60 14.16 -6.60
N ASN A 72 -12.29 13.92 -6.62
CA ASN A 72 -11.30 14.61 -5.79
C ASN A 72 -10.21 15.19 -6.70
N VAL A 73 -10.46 16.39 -7.21
CA VAL A 73 -9.61 17.02 -8.22
C VAL A 73 -8.17 17.21 -7.73
N GLN A 74 -7.97 17.62 -6.49
CA GLN A 74 -6.63 17.85 -5.95
C GLN A 74 -5.81 16.57 -5.89
N LEU A 75 -6.36 15.49 -5.35
CA LEU A 75 -5.68 14.19 -5.33
C LEU A 75 -5.48 13.64 -6.74
N SER A 76 -6.47 13.79 -7.61
CA SER A 76 -6.36 13.34 -9.01
C SER A 76 -5.17 13.98 -9.72
N VAL A 77 -4.96 15.29 -9.56
CA VAL A 77 -3.81 16.01 -10.14
C VAL A 77 -2.50 15.48 -9.56
N GLN A 78 -2.42 15.29 -8.25
CA GLN A 78 -1.21 14.81 -7.59
C GLN A 78 -0.86 13.37 -7.99
N VAL A 79 -1.84 12.49 -8.07
CA VAL A 79 -1.63 11.09 -8.51
C VAL A 79 -1.26 11.04 -10.00
N SER A 80 -1.89 11.86 -10.84
CA SER A 80 -1.53 11.97 -12.26
C SER A 80 -0.10 12.44 -12.47
N ALA A 81 0.39 13.35 -11.63
CA ALA A 81 1.78 13.79 -11.68
C ALA A 81 2.76 12.64 -11.35
N LEU A 82 2.42 11.78 -10.37
CA LEU A 82 3.22 10.59 -10.07
C LEU A 82 3.21 9.57 -11.23
N ALA A 83 2.09 9.46 -11.93
CA ALA A 83 1.93 8.58 -13.08
C ALA A 83 2.57 9.11 -14.37
N ALA A 84 3.16 10.31 -14.35
CA ALA A 84 3.79 10.95 -15.52
C ALA A 84 2.89 10.96 -16.77
N GLY A 85 1.57 11.16 -16.57
CA GLY A 85 0.57 11.23 -17.64
C GLY A 85 0.13 9.88 -18.21
N ASN A 86 0.69 8.78 -17.77
CA ASN A 86 0.31 7.43 -18.21
C ASN A 86 -0.50 6.72 -17.11
N VAL A 87 -1.79 6.61 -17.30
CA VAL A 87 -2.75 6.15 -16.30
C VAL A 87 -3.11 4.68 -16.54
N GLY A 88 -2.26 3.76 -16.06
CA GLY A 88 -2.51 2.34 -16.18
C GLY A 88 -1.93 1.55 -15.01
N ALA A 89 -2.63 0.52 -14.55
CA ALA A 89 -2.22 -0.32 -13.43
C ALA A 89 -0.83 -0.95 -13.64
N GLN A 90 -0.41 -1.16 -14.87
CA GLN A 90 0.91 -1.69 -15.21
C GLN A 90 2.06 -0.82 -14.69
N GLN A 91 1.85 0.49 -14.53
CA GLN A 91 2.86 1.36 -13.92
C GLN A 91 3.20 1.02 -12.49
N LEU A 92 2.29 0.39 -11.75
CA LEU A 92 2.53 -0.02 -10.37
C LEU A 92 3.70 -1.00 -10.24
N ILE A 93 4.07 -1.69 -11.32
CA ILE A 93 5.19 -2.65 -11.32
C ILE A 93 6.53 -1.94 -11.02
N ASP A 94 6.76 -0.79 -11.64
CA ASP A 94 8.05 -0.08 -11.59
C ASP A 94 7.97 1.32 -10.97
N ASN A 95 6.77 1.81 -10.66
CA ASN A 95 6.55 3.15 -10.11
C ASN A 95 6.11 3.06 -8.64
N ASP A 96 7.07 2.92 -7.74
CA ASP A 96 6.80 2.77 -6.31
C ASP A 96 6.11 3.99 -5.68
N PRO A 97 6.46 5.26 -6.01
CA PRO A 97 5.70 6.40 -5.51
C PRO A 97 4.21 6.36 -5.89
N LEU A 98 3.89 5.98 -7.12
CA LEU A 98 2.50 5.79 -7.53
C LEU A 98 1.83 4.66 -6.75
N ALA A 99 2.52 3.54 -6.56
CA ALA A 99 2.01 2.41 -5.77
C ALA A 99 1.74 2.81 -4.31
N VAL A 100 2.63 3.59 -3.69
CA VAL A 100 2.46 4.15 -2.33
C VAL A 100 1.21 5.03 -2.26
N ALA A 101 1.04 5.97 -3.19
CA ALA A 101 -0.12 6.84 -3.24
C ALA A 101 -1.43 6.05 -3.41
N MET A 102 -1.46 5.11 -4.34
CA MET A 102 -2.66 4.30 -4.61
C MET A 102 -3.03 3.39 -3.44
N CYS A 103 -2.06 2.75 -2.79
CA CYS A 103 -2.32 1.95 -1.60
C CYS A 103 -2.86 2.80 -0.44
N ARG A 104 -2.27 3.98 -0.21
CA ARG A 104 -2.77 4.92 0.82
C ARG A 104 -4.19 5.37 0.54
N ILE A 105 -4.51 5.70 -0.71
CA ILE A 105 -5.86 6.12 -1.11
C ILE A 105 -6.86 4.97 -0.97
N HIS A 106 -6.46 3.76 -1.27
CA HIS A 106 -7.29 2.58 -1.04
C HIS A 106 -7.77 2.51 0.42
N TYR A 107 -6.86 2.66 1.38
CA TYR A 107 -7.20 2.71 2.80
C TYR A 107 -7.97 3.99 3.20
N LEU A 108 -7.68 5.13 2.56
CA LEU A 108 -8.36 6.40 2.84
C LEU A 108 -9.87 6.33 2.56
N ARG A 109 -10.28 5.51 1.59
CA ARG A 109 -11.69 5.28 1.26
C ARG A 109 -12.42 4.44 2.31
N ALA A 110 -11.69 3.72 3.17
CA ALA A 110 -12.29 2.94 4.24
C ALA A 110 -12.78 3.86 5.36
N PRO A 111 -13.95 3.58 5.97
CA PRO A 111 -14.48 4.41 7.05
C PRO A 111 -13.73 4.24 8.37
N GLU A 112 -13.00 3.15 8.55
CA GLU A 112 -12.27 2.88 9.79
C GLU A 112 -11.09 3.84 9.93
N PRO A 113 -10.85 4.35 11.17
CA PRO A 113 -9.64 5.12 11.46
C PRO A 113 -8.40 4.24 11.34
N LEU A 114 -7.25 4.86 11.04
CA LEU A 114 -5.97 4.15 11.08
C LEU A 114 -5.68 3.69 12.53
N PRO A 115 -5.28 2.43 12.72
CA PRO A 115 -4.81 1.97 14.03
C PRO A 115 -3.50 2.66 14.41
N ALA A 116 -3.18 2.68 15.70
CA ALA A 116 -1.88 3.16 16.15
C ALA A 116 -0.74 2.39 15.47
N ALA A 117 0.38 3.06 15.18
CA ALA A 117 1.53 2.45 14.51
C ALA A 117 2.13 1.25 15.31
N THR A 118 1.92 1.22 16.61
CA THR A 118 2.35 0.13 17.52
C THR A 118 1.33 -0.97 17.70
N ASP A 119 0.13 -0.83 17.12
CA ASP A 119 -0.96 -1.80 17.24
C ASP A 119 -0.96 -2.80 16.07
N LEU A 120 -0.09 -3.79 16.14
CA LEU A 120 0.04 -4.81 15.08
C LEU A 120 -1.27 -5.57 14.85
N ALA A 121 -2.05 -5.84 15.90
CA ALA A 121 -3.36 -6.49 15.77
C ALA A 121 -4.35 -5.60 15.00
N GLY A 122 -4.36 -4.31 15.27
CA GLY A 122 -5.17 -3.34 14.53
C GLY A 122 -4.74 -3.20 13.07
N LEU A 123 -3.43 -3.17 12.79
CA LEU A 123 -2.89 -3.15 11.43
C LEU A 123 -3.34 -4.40 10.63
N TRP A 124 -3.25 -5.58 11.25
CA TRP A 124 -3.75 -6.82 10.65
C TRP A 124 -5.26 -6.76 10.38
N GLN A 125 -6.05 -6.31 11.34
CA GLN A 125 -7.52 -6.24 11.19
C GLN A 125 -7.92 -5.33 10.04
N LEU A 126 -7.31 -4.15 9.94
CA LEU A 126 -7.61 -3.21 8.85
C LEU A 126 -7.15 -3.75 7.49
N TYR A 127 -5.93 -4.31 7.41
CA TYR A 127 -5.44 -4.98 6.20
C TYR A 127 -6.38 -6.11 5.77
N LYS A 128 -6.75 -7.00 6.69
CA LYS A 128 -7.60 -8.16 6.39
C LYS A 128 -8.98 -7.73 5.92
N LEU A 129 -9.55 -6.70 6.56
CA LEU A 129 -10.89 -6.23 6.23
C LEU A 129 -10.95 -5.48 4.89
N ARG A 130 -9.94 -4.64 4.59
CA ARG A 130 -10.03 -3.65 3.51
C ARG A 130 -9.11 -3.91 2.33
N TYR A 131 -7.97 -4.53 2.53
CA TYR A 131 -7.01 -4.81 1.46
C TYR A 131 -7.12 -6.25 0.94
N ASN A 132 -6.92 -7.21 1.82
CA ASN A 132 -7.02 -8.64 1.44
C ASN A 132 -8.47 -9.10 1.24
N THR A 133 -9.41 -8.55 1.97
CA THR A 133 -10.82 -8.94 2.15
C THR A 133 -11.02 -10.15 3.09
N PRO A 134 -12.18 -10.23 3.77
CA PRO A 134 -12.46 -11.34 4.70
C PRO A 134 -12.37 -12.72 4.07
N GLN A 135 -12.70 -12.85 2.78
CA GLN A 135 -12.65 -14.10 2.01
C GLN A 135 -11.27 -14.39 1.42
N GLY A 136 -10.34 -13.45 1.47
CA GLY A 136 -9.00 -13.63 0.96
C GLY A 136 -8.18 -14.66 1.75
N ALA A 137 -7.08 -15.14 1.15
CA ALA A 137 -6.27 -16.23 1.67
C ALA A 137 -5.28 -15.81 2.78
N ALA A 138 -5.03 -14.52 2.99
CA ALA A 138 -4.05 -14.05 3.96
C ALA A 138 -4.38 -14.50 5.39
N LYS A 139 -3.35 -14.96 6.11
CA LYS A 139 -3.44 -15.43 7.48
C LYS A 139 -2.68 -14.49 8.42
N GLN A 140 -3.21 -14.30 9.63
CA GLN A 140 -2.59 -13.46 10.66
C GLN A 140 -1.16 -13.87 10.98
N GLN A 141 -0.91 -15.18 11.08
CA GLN A 141 0.41 -15.70 11.39
C GLN A 141 1.45 -15.29 10.34
N ASP A 142 1.10 -15.34 9.06
CA ASP A 142 1.99 -14.94 7.97
C ASP A 142 2.24 -13.43 7.99
N PHE A 143 1.19 -12.64 8.19
CA PHE A 143 1.29 -11.19 8.31
C PHE A 143 2.23 -10.78 9.47
N TYR A 144 2.06 -11.38 10.63
CA TYR A 144 2.93 -11.11 11.79
C TYR A 144 4.37 -11.54 11.55
N GLY A 145 4.56 -12.70 10.94
CA GLY A 145 5.90 -13.20 10.59
C GLY A 145 6.63 -12.28 9.61
N HIS A 146 5.96 -11.85 8.55
CA HIS A 146 6.51 -10.90 7.57
C HIS A 146 6.80 -9.53 8.21
N TYR A 147 5.88 -9.03 9.03
CA TYR A 147 6.09 -7.77 9.74
C TYR A 147 7.31 -7.81 10.65
N HIS A 148 7.43 -8.80 11.51
CA HIS A 148 8.56 -8.91 12.43
C HIS A 148 9.89 -9.09 11.71
N SER A 149 9.93 -9.90 10.66
CA SER A 149 11.18 -10.18 9.95
C SER A 149 11.63 -9.07 9.00
N LEU A 150 10.68 -8.36 8.35
CA LEU A 150 10.98 -7.44 7.26
C LEU A 150 10.83 -5.96 7.65
N VAL A 151 9.88 -5.65 8.53
CA VAL A 151 9.57 -4.26 8.90
C VAL A 151 10.26 -3.85 10.19
N GLN A 152 10.17 -4.67 11.25
CA GLN A 152 10.87 -4.38 12.52
C GLN A 152 12.35 -4.74 12.45
N GLY A 153 12.73 -5.72 11.64
CA GLY A 153 14.06 -6.28 11.61
C GLY A 153 14.33 -7.24 12.78
N PRO A 154 15.51 -7.91 12.77
CA PRO A 154 15.86 -8.82 13.86
C PRO A 154 15.89 -8.06 15.20
N ALA A 155 15.32 -8.67 16.21
CA ALA A 155 15.45 -8.18 17.59
C ALA A 155 16.96 -8.05 17.92
N ARG A 156 17.38 -6.85 18.27
CA ARG A 156 18.75 -6.57 18.69
C ARG A 156 18.97 -7.08 20.12
#